data_bb9d306b755152096df234fec5ec447d
#
_entry.id   bb9d306b755152096df234fec5ec447d
#
_cell.length_a   1.000
_cell.length_b   1.000
_cell.length_c   1.000
_cell.angle_alpha   90.00
_cell.angle_beta   90.00
_cell.angle_gamma   90.00
#
_symmetry.space_group_name_H-M   'P 1'
#
loop_
_entity.id
_entity.type
_entity.pdbx_description
1 polymer ?
#
loop_
_entity_poly.entity_id
_entity_poly.type
_entity_poly.pdbx_seq_one_letter_code
_entity_poly.pdbx_strand_id
1 'polypeptide(L)'
;MKITKTNLDNSKLLKQTHFSPSFGSLFRLSSYVDCNGQHRYTQNTTGIREDLNYDECARLIKKRFSKFEKINIMPMNGSDGTEAYLLAHSLLKEFGEKKAKQKIFPITVTDVDSFIIYSFGKKGIVAFRPEDIDAFGKDFDKYFKEIPRSELPNIPNAYSLNTRAFKLTPFFKNLFEFKVQDFQKRITHIKDEGNSVVIIRNCLAQAFGYVQSMLMVAELDKKIKNSSLFIIGQYDRDMMKRFVPGLKTFFDFHEVGKNIFSKQSNLSNYTNSWLAKLTKIFKQ
;
A
#
# COMPACT_ATOMS: atom_id res chain seq x y z
N MET A 1 49.45 13.25 20.27
CA MET A 1 48.12 13.57 19.73
C MET A 1 47.18 12.48 20.20
N LYS A 2 46.37 12.72 21.24
CA LYS A 2 45.46 11.73 21.83
C LYS A 2 44.13 11.83 21.10
N ILE A 3 43.72 10.75 20.39
CA ILE A 3 42.43 10.64 19.77
C ILE A 3 41.47 10.10 20.83
N THR A 4 40.62 10.96 21.35
CA THR A 4 39.52 10.58 22.25
C THR A 4 38.40 9.92 21.37
N LYS A 5 38.19 8.61 21.57
CA LYS A 5 37.04 7.90 21.06
C LYS A 5 35.82 8.38 21.84
N THR A 6 34.97 9.19 21.22
CA THR A 6 33.61 9.45 21.70
C THR A 6 32.76 8.24 21.35
N ASN A 7 32.46 7.42 22.32
CA ASN A 7 31.40 6.41 22.24
C ASN A 7 30.07 7.17 22.14
N LEU A 8 29.54 7.26 20.94
CA LEU A 8 28.12 7.64 20.70
C LEU A 8 27.27 6.45 21.15
N ASP A 9 26.64 6.63 22.29
CA ASP A 9 25.69 5.70 22.87
C ASP A 9 24.41 5.68 21.97
N ASN A 10 24.35 4.70 21.11
CA ASN A 10 23.21 4.50 20.16
C ASN A 10 21.89 4.12 20.86
N SER A 11 21.88 4.00 22.19
CA SER A 11 20.68 3.61 22.95
C SER A 11 19.66 4.73 23.15
N LYS A 12 20.00 5.99 22.80
CA LYS A 12 19.09 7.15 22.93
C LYS A 12 18.27 7.47 21.69
N LEU A 13 18.42 6.73 20.59
CA LEU A 13 17.86 7.10 19.27
C LEU A 13 16.45 6.56 18.98
N LEU A 14 15.89 5.75 19.85
CA LEU A 14 14.56 5.19 19.66
C LEU A 14 13.63 5.50 20.83
N LYS A 15 13.24 6.76 21.00
CA LYS A 15 12.02 7.05 21.76
C LYS A 15 10.85 6.71 20.85
N GLN A 16 10.25 5.53 21.03
CA GLN A 16 8.90 5.25 20.52
C GLN A 16 7.92 6.24 21.17
N THR A 17 7.62 7.32 20.47
CA THR A 17 6.54 8.20 20.88
C THR A 17 5.22 7.51 20.52
N HIS A 18 4.59 6.91 21.52
CA HIS A 18 3.22 6.44 21.37
C HIS A 18 2.31 7.67 21.30
N PHE A 19 1.89 8.02 20.10
CA PHE A 19 0.80 8.96 19.94
C PHE A 19 -0.48 8.28 20.45
N SER A 20 -1.04 8.77 21.55
CA SER A 20 -2.42 8.44 21.93
C SER A 20 -3.34 9.38 21.15
N PRO A 21 -4.06 8.90 20.14
CA PRO A 21 -5.05 9.73 19.49
C PRO A 21 -6.17 10.02 20.50
N SER A 22 -6.68 11.25 20.48
CA SER A 22 -7.91 11.61 21.19
C SER A 22 -9.02 10.60 20.89
N PHE A 23 -9.84 10.34 21.87
CA PHE A 23 -10.99 9.43 21.83
C PHE A 23 -11.74 9.55 20.49
N GLY A 24 -11.55 8.57 19.59
CA GLY A 24 -12.11 8.58 18.23
C GLY A 24 -11.26 7.85 17.20
N SER A 25 -9.97 7.66 17.42
CA SER A 25 -9.15 6.80 16.56
C SER A 25 -8.59 5.61 17.35
N LEU A 26 -9.14 4.44 17.08
CA LEU A 26 -8.68 3.14 17.61
C LEU A 26 -7.33 2.70 17.02
N PHE A 27 -6.63 3.55 16.27
CA PHE A 27 -5.53 3.15 15.39
C PHE A 27 -4.20 3.74 15.85
N ARG A 28 -3.22 2.88 16.04
CA ARG A 28 -1.84 3.27 16.34
C ARG A 28 -0.96 2.83 15.17
N LEU A 29 -0.39 3.81 14.46
CA LEU A 29 0.71 3.57 13.53
C LEU A 29 2.00 3.49 14.32
N SER A 30 2.86 2.51 14.02
CA SER A 30 4.23 2.52 14.53
C SER A 30 4.96 3.70 13.92
N SER A 31 5.35 4.65 14.74
CA SER A 31 6.10 5.83 14.33
C SER A 31 7.37 5.97 15.15
N TYR A 32 8.37 6.62 14.59
CA TYR A 32 9.59 7.01 15.27
C TYR A 32 9.95 8.44 14.91
N VAL A 33 10.79 9.07 15.69
CA VAL A 33 11.35 10.37 15.37
C VAL A 33 12.74 10.16 14.80
N ASP A 34 12.99 10.66 13.58
CA ASP A 34 14.29 10.56 12.93
C ASP A 34 15.33 11.51 13.57
N CYS A 35 16.58 11.44 13.08
CA CYS A 35 17.68 12.28 13.59
C CYS A 35 17.45 13.78 13.39
N ASN A 36 16.50 14.17 12.54
CA ASN A 36 16.13 15.57 12.28
C ASN A 36 14.90 15.99 13.09
N GLY A 37 14.39 15.17 14.00
CA GLY A 37 13.20 15.45 14.79
C GLY A 37 11.88 15.28 14.04
N GLN A 38 11.88 14.68 12.83
CA GLN A 38 10.68 14.47 12.06
C GLN A 38 10.00 13.13 12.41
N HIS A 39 8.69 13.16 12.56
CA HIS A 39 7.90 11.93 12.70
C HIS A 39 7.91 11.13 11.40
N ARG A 40 8.34 9.89 11.52
CA ARG A 40 8.42 8.93 10.42
C ARG A 40 7.61 7.69 10.79
N TYR A 41 7.11 7.02 9.78
CA TYR A 41 6.40 5.76 9.93
C TYR A 41 7.25 4.60 9.43
N THR A 42 7.04 3.41 9.99
CA THR A 42 7.79 2.23 9.58
C THR A 42 7.56 1.95 8.10
N GLN A 43 8.63 1.97 7.32
CA GLN A 43 8.63 1.67 5.90
C GLN A 43 9.23 0.29 5.68
N ASN A 44 8.43 -0.62 5.11
CA ASN A 44 8.88 -1.97 4.77
C ASN A 44 8.73 -2.22 3.26
N THR A 45 8.97 -1.19 2.46
CA THR A 45 8.94 -1.33 1.02
C THR A 45 10.20 -2.02 0.55
N THR A 46 10.06 -3.27 0.16
CA THR A 46 11.14 -4.08 -0.40
C THR A 46 10.71 -4.51 -1.80
N GLY A 47 10.94 -3.68 -2.81
CA GLY A 47 10.80 -4.04 -4.21
C GLY A 47 9.60 -4.93 -4.60
N ILE A 48 9.79 -5.73 -5.64
CA ILE A 48 8.81 -6.70 -6.11
C ILE A 48 8.61 -7.81 -5.08
N ARG A 49 7.36 -8.16 -4.89
CA ARG A 49 6.96 -9.26 -4.03
C ARG A 49 6.35 -10.37 -4.87
N GLU A 50 6.86 -11.56 -4.74
CA GLU A 50 6.47 -12.75 -5.51
C GLU A 50 5.06 -13.27 -5.22
N ASP A 51 4.40 -12.72 -4.21
CA ASP A 51 3.06 -13.13 -3.79
C ASP A 51 1.93 -12.58 -4.68
N LEU A 52 2.23 -11.69 -5.65
CA LEU A 52 1.28 -11.14 -6.61
C LEU A 52 1.83 -11.20 -8.04
N ASN A 53 1.04 -11.75 -8.95
CA ASN A 53 1.27 -11.65 -10.38
C ASN A 53 0.51 -10.45 -10.95
N TYR A 54 1.24 -9.37 -11.28
CA TYR A 54 0.63 -8.12 -11.76
C TYR A 54 -0.03 -8.26 -13.13
N ASP A 55 0.49 -9.10 -14.01
CA ASP A 55 -0.11 -9.36 -15.33
C ASP A 55 -1.43 -10.13 -15.20
N GLU A 56 -1.50 -11.10 -14.28
CA GLU A 56 -2.76 -11.78 -13.94
C GLU A 56 -3.76 -10.81 -13.34
N CYS A 57 -3.31 -9.95 -12.42
CA CYS A 57 -4.13 -8.91 -11.81
C CYS A 57 -4.74 -7.99 -12.88
N ALA A 58 -3.93 -7.50 -13.83
CA ALA A 58 -4.39 -6.63 -14.90
C ALA A 58 -5.43 -7.33 -15.80
N ARG A 59 -5.22 -8.62 -16.13
CA ARG A 59 -6.19 -9.43 -16.90
C ARG A 59 -7.52 -9.58 -16.18
N LEU A 60 -7.49 -9.87 -14.88
CA LEU A 60 -8.70 -9.99 -14.07
C LEU A 60 -9.45 -8.65 -13.95
N ILE A 61 -8.73 -7.55 -13.76
CA ILE A 61 -9.30 -6.20 -13.76
C ILE A 61 -10.00 -5.91 -15.09
N LYS A 62 -9.33 -6.17 -16.20
CA LYS A 62 -9.93 -5.97 -17.54
C LYS A 62 -11.17 -6.84 -17.74
N LYS A 63 -11.08 -8.14 -17.43
CA LYS A 63 -12.19 -9.08 -17.55
C LYS A 63 -13.42 -8.60 -16.75
N ARG A 64 -13.19 -8.16 -15.50
CA ARG A 64 -14.27 -7.80 -14.58
C ARG A 64 -14.89 -6.44 -14.88
N PHE A 65 -14.05 -5.46 -15.23
CA PHE A 65 -14.47 -4.06 -15.34
C PHE A 65 -14.50 -3.52 -16.76
N SER A 66 -14.45 -4.38 -17.78
CA SER A 66 -14.47 -3.95 -19.20
C SER A 66 -15.64 -3.05 -19.56
N LYS A 67 -16.82 -3.25 -18.94
CA LYS A 67 -18.04 -2.50 -19.18
C LYS A 67 -18.10 -1.13 -18.48
N PHE A 68 -17.27 -0.90 -17.48
CA PHE A 68 -17.24 0.38 -16.76
C PHE A 68 -16.46 1.43 -17.55
N GLU A 69 -16.93 2.66 -17.52
CA GLU A 69 -16.21 3.80 -18.11
C GLU A 69 -14.94 4.14 -17.32
N LYS A 70 -15.03 4.05 -16.00
CA LYS A 70 -13.92 4.29 -15.07
C LYS A 70 -13.69 3.09 -14.18
N ILE A 71 -12.42 2.87 -13.84
CA ILE A 71 -11.95 1.84 -12.92
C ILE A 71 -11.07 2.54 -11.88
N ASN A 72 -11.46 2.41 -10.62
CA ASN A 72 -10.75 3.06 -9.51
C ASN A 72 -9.70 2.11 -8.94
N ILE A 73 -8.43 2.38 -9.18
CA ILE A 73 -7.33 1.65 -8.56
C ILE A 73 -6.90 2.40 -7.30
N MET A 74 -7.00 1.75 -6.15
CA MET A 74 -6.78 2.35 -4.84
C MET A 74 -5.67 1.64 -4.06
N PRO A 75 -4.38 1.95 -4.32
CA PRO A 75 -3.30 1.53 -3.45
C PRO A 75 -3.42 2.26 -2.11
N MET A 76 -3.66 1.49 -1.05
CA MET A 76 -3.75 1.99 0.31
C MET A 76 -2.39 1.83 0.97
N ASN A 77 -1.80 2.88 1.54
CA ASN A 77 -0.43 2.90 2.04
C ASN A 77 0.58 2.48 0.96
N GLY A 78 0.55 3.22 -0.14
CA GLY A 78 1.31 2.88 -1.36
C GLY A 78 2.79 3.25 -1.30
N SER A 79 3.27 3.79 -0.18
CA SER A 79 4.67 4.15 0.05
C SER A 79 5.26 4.99 -1.10
N ASP A 80 6.42 4.59 -1.64
CA ASP A 80 7.11 5.25 -2.75
C ASP A 80 6.45 5.05 -4.13
N GLY A 81 5.43 4.21 -4.21
CA GLY A 81 4.67 3.93 -5.43
C GLY A 81 5.12 2.69 -6.21
N THR A 82 6.17 1.98 -5.79
CA THR A 82 6.73 0.86 -6.55
C THR A 82 5.68 -0.17 -6.98
N GLU A 83 4.77 -0.58 -6.08
CA GLU A 83 3.70 -1.53 -6.43
C GLU A 83 2.70 -0.92 -7.43
N ALA A 84 2.39 0.36 -7.29
CA ALA A 84 1.51 1.05 -8.23
C ALA A 84 2.15 1.17 -9.62
N TYR A 85 3.47 1.34 -9.69
CA TYR A 85 4.20 1.37 -10.97
C TYR A 85 4.16 0.04 -11.70
N LEU A 86 4.38 -1.07 -10.99
CA LEU A 86 4.29 -2.43 -11.54
C LEU A 86 2.89 -2.75 -12.05
N LEU A 87 1.87 -2.44 -11.25
CA LEU A 87 0.49 -2.62 -11.69
C LEU A 87 0.16 -1.74 -12.90
N ALA A 88 0.61 -0.49 -12.91
CA ALA A 88 0.38 0.41 -14.04
C ALA A 88 1.04 -0.10 -15.33
N HIS A 89 2.25 -0.66 -15.26
CA HIS A 89 2.90 -1.32 -16.40
C HIS A 89 2.01 -2.44 -16.97
N SER A 90 1.55 -3.35 -16.13
CA SER A 90 0.69 -4.46 -16.54
C SER A 90 -0.68 -3.99 -17.07
N LEU A 91 -1.25 -2.93 -16.48
CA LEU A 91 -2.49 -2.32 -16.97
C LEU A 91 -2.31 -1.65 -18.35
N LEU A 92 -1.19 -0.95 -18.57
CA LEU A 92 -0.87 -0.38 -19.88
C LEU A 92 -0.73 -1.46 -20.95
N LYS A 93 -0.06 -2.57 -20.61
CA LYS A 93 0.08 -3.75 -21.49
C LYS A 93 -1.29 -4.36 -21.84
N GLU A 94 -2.13 -4.56 -20.84
CA GLU A 94 -3.39 -5.30 -20.98
C GLU A 94 -4.50 -4.48 -21.67
N PHE A 95 -4.63 -3.19 -21.33
CA PHE A 95 -5.69 -2.32 -21.88
C PHE A 95 -5.25 -1.59 -23.16
N GLY A 96 -3.94 -1.46 -23.38
CA GLY A 96 -3.37 -0.51 -24.31
C GLY A 96 -3.37 0.93 -23.75
N GLU A 97 -2.37 1.72 -24.10
CA GLU A 97 -2.12 3.03 -23.50
C GLU A 97 -3.32 3.98 -23.55
N LYS A 98 -3.99 4.09 -24.71
CA LYS A 98 -5.14 4.99 -24.90
C LYS A 98 -6.29 4.64 -23.97
N LYS A 99 -6.70 3.35 -23.94
CA LYS A 99 -7.81 2.89 -23.09
C LYS A 99 -7.46 2.97 -21.61
N ALA A 100 -6.24 2.60 -21.23
CA ALA A 100 -5.79 2.68 -19.86
C ALA A 100 -5.85 4.12 -19.34
N LYS A 101 -5.35 5.11 -20.12
CA LYS A 101 -5.44 6.54 -19.79
C LYS A 101 -6.88 7.02 -19.61
N GLN A 102 -7.79 6.57 -20.46
CA GLN A 102 -9.19 6.98 -20.37
C GLN A 102 -9.91 6.36 -19.18
N LYS A 103 -9.65 5.06 -18.88
CA LYS A 103 -10.43 4.30 -17.90
C LYS A 103 -9.85 4.27 -16.50
N ILE A 104 -8.53 4.35 -16.36
CA ILE A 104 -7.85 4.02 -15.12
C ILE A 104 -7.07 5.20 -14.55
N PHE A 105 -6.29 5.87 -15.40
CA PHE A 105 -5.35 6.87 -14.91
C PHE A 105 -5.99 8.26 -14.71
N PRO A 106 -5.46 9.06 -13.78
CA PRO A 106 -4.34 8.75 -12.89
C PRO A 106 -4.73 7.81 -11.73
N ILE A 107 -3.76 7.02 -11.27
CA ILE A 107 -3.87 6.24 -10.03
C ILE A 107 -3.47 7.13 -8.85
N THR A 108 -4.33 7.30 -7.87
CA THR A 108 -4.03 8.05 -6.65
C THR A 108 -3.35 7.13 -5.63
N VAL A 109 -2.06 7.34 -5.41
CA VAL A 109 -1.25 6.67 -4.38
C VAL A 109 -1.30 7.50 -3.11
N THR A 110 -1.64 6.88 -2.00
CA THR A 110 -1.71 7.57 -0.70
C THR A 110 -0.80 6.90 0.31
N ASP A 111 -0.18 7.72 1.15
CA ASP A 111 0.54 7.26 2.34
C ASP A 111 0.42 8.31 3.44
N VAL A 112 0.58 7.90 4.68
CA VAL A 112 0.57 8.80 5.83
C VAL A 112 1.91 9.51 6.00
N ASP A 113 3.01 8.89 5.54
CA ASP A 113 4.34 9.45 5.59
C ASP A 113 4.52 10.54 4.53
N SER A 114 4.43 11.79 4.98
CA SER A 114 4.59 12.95 4.12
C SER A 114 5.96 13.03 3.45
N PHE A 115 7.04 12.57 4.12
CA PHE A 115 8.36 12.55 3.53
C PHE A 115 8.41 11.62 2.32
N ILE A 116 7.88 10.40 2.42
CA ILE A 116 7.83 9.46 1.29
C ILE A 116 7.05 10.07 0.13
N ILE A 117 5.87 10.63 0.41
CA ILE A 117 5.04 11.24 -0.63
C ILE A 117 5.76 12.42 -1.31
N TYR A 118 6.39 13.32 -0.55
CA TYR A 118 7.03 14.51 -1.13
C TYR A 118 8.42 14.22 -1.71
N SER A 119 9.20 13.38 -1.06
CA SER A 119 10.59 13.14 -1.47
C SER A 119 10.73 12.11 -2.58
N PHE A 120 9.83 11.14 -2.65
CA PHE A 120 9.79 10.09 -3.68
C PHE A 120 8.63 10.30 -4.65
N GLY A 121 7.42 10.10 -4.22
CA GLY A 121 6.25 10.07 -5.08
C GLY A 121 6.08 11.33 -5.92
N LYS A 122 6.02 12.52 -5.31
CA LYS A 122 5.83 13.77 -6.05
C LYS A 122 7.05 14.16 -6.89
N LYS A 123 8.25 13.84 -6.46
CA LYS A 123 9.46 14.03 -7.28
C LYS A 123 9.56 13.00 -8.40
N GLY A 124 8.89 11.85 -8.24
CA GLY A 124 8.98 10.72 -9.15
C GLY A 124 10.35 10.04 -9.06
N ILE A 125 10.92 9.96 -7.87
CA ILE A 125 12.17 9.25 -7.59
C ILE A 125 11.82 7.88 -7.01
N VAL A 126 12.56 6.85 -7.42
CA VAL A 126 12.37 5.48 -6.94
C VAL A 126 13.71 4.76 -6.90
N ALA A 127 13.84 3.79 -6.02
CA ALA A 127 14.99 2.92 -5.93
C ALA A 127 14.59 1.49 -6.29
N PHE A 128 15.28 0.90 -7.26
CA PHE A 128 15.04 -0.48 -7.71
C PHE A 128 16.26 -1.35 -7.53
N ARG A 129 16.04 -2.60 -7.22
CA ARG A 129 17.02 -3.68 -7.33
C ARG A 129 17.04 -4.19 -8.77
N PRO A 130 18.07 -4.93 -9.19
CA PRO A 130 18.12 -5.51 -10.55
C PRO A 130 16.86 -6.30 -10.92
N GLU A 131 16.37 -7.16 -10.01
CA GLU A 131 15.17 -7.96 -10.22
C GLU A 131 13.89 -7.13 -10.35
N ASP A 132 13.85 -5.95 -9.75
CA ASP A 132 12.73 -5.02 -9.91
C ASP A 132 12.71 -4.40 -11.30
N ILE A 133 13.89 -4.14 -11.87
CA ILE A 133 14.08 -3.62 -13.23
C ILE A 133 13.59 -4.65 -14.25
N ASP A 134 13.99 -5.91 -14.06
CA ASP A 134 13.66 -7.02 -14.97
C ASP A 134 12.15 -7.23 -15.11
N ALA A 135 11.37 -6.91 -14.09
CA ALA A 135 9.91 -7.05 -14.15
C ALA A 135 9.22 -6.09 -15.13
N PHE A 136 9.85 -4.97 -15.46
CA PHE A 136 9.33 -4.07 -16.49
C PHE A 136 9.79 -4.48 -17.91
N GLY A 137 10.79 -5.38 -18.01
CA GLY A 137 11.34 -5.85 -19.27
C GLY A 137 11.78 -4.70 -20.16
N LYS A 138 11.54 -4.83 -21.47
CA LYS A 138 11.93 -3.85 -22.49
C LYS A 138 11.28 -2.46 -22.35
N ASP A 139 10.24 -2.34 -21.56
CA ASP A 139 9.55 -1.06 -21.36
C ASP A 139 10.16 -0.23 -20.23
N PHE A 140 11.16 -0.74 -19.52
CA PHE A 140 11.76 -0.06 -18.38
C PHE A 140 12.24 1.35 -18.74
N ASP A 141 13.04 1.49 -19.80
CA ASP A 141 13.60 2.78 -20.22
C ASP A 141 12.56 3.78 -20.72
N LYS A 142 11.38 3.30 -21.12
CA LYS A 142 10.24 4.15 -21.47
C LYS A 142 9.68 4.85 -20.22
N TYR A 143 9.78 4.21 -19.06
CA TYR A 143 9.17 4.67 -17.81
C TYR A 143 10.14 5.34 -16.88
N PHE A 144 11.41 4.93 -16.88
CA PHE A 144 12.41 5.35 -15.91
C PHE A 144 13.71 5.82 -16.59
N LYS A 145 14.34 6.79 -15.96
CA LYS A 145 15.70 7.25 -16.30
C LYS A 145 16.57 7.10 -15.08
N GLU A 146 17.71 6.47 -15.22
CA GLU A 146 18.67 6.36 -14.14
C GLU A 146 19.21 7.73 -13.73
N ILE A 147 19.37 7.93 -12.44
CA ILE A 147 19.92 9.13 -11.82
C ILE A 147 21.04 8.75 -10.84
N PRO A 148 21.94 9.68 -10.50
CA PRO A 148 22.94 9.44 -9.47
C PRO A 148 22.30 8.99 -8.15
N ARG A 149 22.88 7.97 -7.51
CA ARG A 149 22.38 7.48 -6.21
C ARG A 149 22.36 8.56 -5.12
N SER A 150 23.19 9.57 -5.24
CA SER A 150 23.20 10.73 -4.35
C SER A 150 21.91 11.57 -4.40
N GLU A 151 21.08 11.40 -5.43
CA GLU A 151 19.77 12.05 -5.52
C GLU A 151 18.67 11.30 -4.76
N LEU A 152 18.94 10.07 -4.30
CA LEU A 152 17.98 9.36 -3.45
C LEU A 152 17.84 10.09 -2.12
N PRO A 153 16.60 10.32 -1.68
CA PRO A 153 16.35 10.82 -0.34
C PRO A 153 16.95 9.89 0.71
N ASN A 154 17.60 10.46 1.70
CA ASN A 154 18.26 9.67 2.76
C ASN A 154 17.20 9.04 3.66
N ILE A 155 16.99 7.73 3.51
CA ILE A 155 16.22 6.91 4.45
C ILE A 155 17.19 5.93 5.09
N PRO A 156 17.42 6.02 6.41
CA PRO A 156 18.29 5.08 7.10
C PRO A 156 17.80 3.63 6.88
N ASN A 157 18.71 2.77 6.43
CA ASN A 157 18.48 1.32 6.22
C ASN A 157 17.42 0.94 5.19
N ALA A 158 16.89 1.87 4.39
CA ALA A 158 15.84 1.58 3.42
C ALA A 158 16.34 0.93 2.13
N TYR A 159 17.62 1.11 1.80
CA TYR A 159 18.15 0.65 0.53
C TYR A 159 19.35 -0.28 0.71
N SER A 160 19.30 -1.43 0.07
CA SER A 160 20.46 -2.32 -0.05
C SER A 160 21.55 -1.67 -0.90
N LEU A 161 22.79 -2.14 -0.76
CA LEU A 161 23.93 -1.66 -1.56
C LEU A 161 23.70 -1.82 -3.08
N ASN A 162 22.88 -2.79 -3.47
CA ASN A 162 22.60 -3.12 -4.88
C ASN A 162 21.45 -2.33 -5.50
N THR A 163 20.86 -1.38 -4.76
CA THR A 163 19.76 -0.56 -5.29
C THR A 163 20.29 0.55 -6.20
N ARG A 164 19.67 0.71 -7.36
CA ARG A 164 19.91 1.81 -8.31
C ARG A 164 18.80 2.85 -8.19
N ALA A 165 19.13 4.10 -8.47
CA ALA A 165 18.23 5.24 -8.37
C ALA A 165 17.66 5.60 -9.73
N PHE A 166 16.36 5.87 -9.79
CA PHE A 166 15.67 6.21 -11.03
C PHE A 166 14.69 7.35 -10.80
N LYS A 167 14.42 8.07 -11.89
CA LYS A 167 13.38 9.08 -11.98
C LYS A 167 12.36 8.69 -13.03
N LEU A 168 11.08 8.82 -12.70
CA LEU A 168 10.01 8.58 -13.65
C LEU A 168 10.09 9.56 -14.81
N THR A 169 9.92 9.06 -16.03
CA THR A 169 9.74 9.92 -17.20
C THR A 169 8.46 10.76 -17.05
N PRO A 170 8.36 11.94 -17.67
CA PRO A 170 7.14 12.77 -17.62
C PRO A 170 5.88 11.99 -18.03
N PHE A 171 6.01 11.14 -19.04
CA PHE A 171 4.94 10.27 -19.48
C PHE A 171 4.41 9.38 -18.35
N PHE A 172 5.30 8.66 -17.68
CA PHE A 172 4.91 7.69 -16.67
C PHE A 172 4.48 8.37 -15.37
N LYS A 173 5.16 9.46 -15.00
CA LYS A 173 4.82 10.27 -13.82
C LYS A 173 3.39 10.80 -13.85
N ASN A 174 2.91 11.24 -15.02
CA ASN A 174 1.56 11.77 -15.20
C ASN A 174 0.45 10.72 -15.04
N LEU A 175 0.80 9.44 -14.89
CA LEU A 175 -0.15 8.38 -14.59
C LEU A 175 -0.47 8.26 -13.11
N PHE A 176 0.16 9.05 -12.25
CA PHE A 176 0.03 8.94 -10.81
C PHE A 176 -0.22 10.30 -10.15
N GLU A 177 -1.02 10.25 -9.10
CA GLU A 177 -1.22 11.35 -8.17
C GLU A 177 -0.81 10.90 -6.77
N PHE A 178 0.07 11.63 -6.10
CA PHE A 178 0.55 11.30 -4.76
C PHE A 178 -0.05 12.24 -3.72
N LYS A 179 -0.69 11.67 -2.68
CA LYS A 179 -1.34 12.42 -1.61
C LYS A 179 -0.92 11.90 -0.24
N VAL A 180 -0.60 12.83 0.66
CA VAL A 180 -0.50 12.51 2.09
C VAL A 180 -1.91 12.30 2.61
N GLN A 181 -2.22 11.08 2.97
CA GLN A 181 -3.55 10.75 3.47
C GLN A 181 -3.49 9.53 4.37
N ASP A 182 -4.09 9.66 5.53
CA ASP A 182 -4.31 8.55 6.44
C ASP A 182 -5.29 7.52 5.85
N PHE A 183 -4.99 6.24 6.06
CA PHE A 183 -5.77 5.12 5.56
C PHE A 183 -7.24 5.18 6.02
N GLN A 184 -7.51 5.51 7.29
CA GLN A 184 -8.85 5.64 7.81
C GLN A 184 -9.65 6.74 7.12
N LYS A 185 -9.03 7.92 7.02
CA LYS A 185 -9.67 9.04 6.31
C LYS A 185 -9.97 8.66 4.88
N ARG A 186 -9.08 7.91 4.23
CA ARG A 186 -9.34 7.43 2.87
C ARG A 186 -10.55 6.52 2.80
N ILE A 187 -10.68 5.54 3.71
CA ILE A 187 -11.84 4.64 3.75
C ILE A 187 -13.14 5.42 3.89
N THR A 188 -13.20 6.42 4.76
CA THR A 188 -14.45 7.19 4.97
C THR A 188 -14.91 7.92 3.73
N HIS A 189 -13.98 8.27 2.82
CA HIS A 189 -14.27 9.01 1.58
C HIS A 189 -14.45 8.11 0.35
N ILE A 190 -14.33 6.80 0.49
CA ILE A 190 -14.56 5.89 -0.63
C ILE A 190 -16.03 5.97 -1.07
N LYS A 191 -16.20 6.28 -2.36
CA LYS A 191 -17.46 6.15 -3.09
C LYS A 191 -17.24 5.09 -4.15
N ASP A 192 -17.69 3.87 -3.88
CA ASP A 192 -17.52 2.75 -4.80
C ASP A 192 -18.81 2.48 -5.57
N GLU A 193 -18.69 2.45 -6.87
CA GLU A 193 -19.77 2.10 -7.79
C GLU A 193 -19.72 0.64 -8.25
N GLY A 194 -18.84 -0.15 -7.64
CA GLY A 194 -18.62 -1.54 -8.00
C GLY A 194 -17.50 -1.73 -9.02
N ASN A 195 -16.70 -0.70 -9.25
CA ASN A 195 -15.62 -0.62 -10.21
C ASN A 195 -14.24 -0.38 -9.56
N SER A 196 -14.12 -0.68 -8.29
CA SER A 196 -12.91 -0.41 -7.52
C SER A 196 -12.02 -1.63 -7.35
N VAL A 197 -10.71 -1.39 -7.32
CA VAL A 197 -9.67 -2.34 -6.95
C VAL A 197 -8.93 -1.77 -5.75
N VAL A 198 -9.15 -2.35 -4.58
CA VAL A 198 -8.50 -1.94 -3.33
C VAL A 198 -7.25 -2.78 -3.14
N ILE A 199 -6.10 -2.14 -2.98
CA ILE A 199 -4.83 -2.82 -2.81
C ILE A 199 -4.32 -2.53 -1.40
N ILE A 200 -4.22 -3.58 -0.59
CA ILE A 200 -3.73 -3.53 0.78
C ILE A 200 -2.64 -4.57 0.92
N ARG A 201 -1.40 -4.13 0.98
CA ARG A 201 -0.27 -5.05 1.03
C ARG A 201 0.72 -4.66 2.11
N ASN A 202 0.97 -5.62 3.00
CA ASN A 202 1.94 -5.56 4.10
C ASN A 202 1.80 -4.30 5.00
N CYS A 203 0.60 -3.78 5.13
CA CYS A 203 0.34 -2.63 5.99
C CYS A 203 -0.56 -2.98 7.18
N LEU A 204 -1.51 -3.90 7.02
CA LEU A 204 -2.44 -4.21 8.09
C LEU A 204 -1.73 -4.83 9.29
N ALA A 205 -0.95 -5.89 9.06
CA ALA A 205 -0.29 -6.61 10.13
C ALA A 205 0.92 -5.86 10.74
N GLN A 206 1.54 -4.97 9.97
CA GLN A 206 2.75 -4.26 10.41
C GLN A 206 2.46 -2.87 10.97
N ALA A 207 1.55 -2.13 10.32
CA ALA A 207 1.27 -0.74 10.68
C ALA A 207 0.19 -0.63 11.75
N PHE A 208 -0.72 -1.59 11.81
CA PHE A 208 -1.86 -1.56 12.70
C PHE A 208 -1.85 -2.80 13.61
N GLY A 209 -2.20 -2.61 14.86
CA GLY A 209 -2.47 -3.75 15.72
C GLY A 209 -3.61 -4.59 15.13
N TYR A 210 -3.61 -5.86 15.49
CA TYR A 210 -4.53 -6.87 14.97
C TYR A 210 -6.02 -6.46 14.96
N VAL A 211 -6.52 -5.95 16.08
CA VAL A 211 -7.92 -5.50 16.22
C VAL A 211 -8.21 -4.33 15.28
N GLN A 212 -7.28 -3.40 15.19
CA GLN A 212 -7.41 -2.24 14.32
C GLN A 212 -7.48 -2.65 12.84
N SER A 213 -6.63 -3.58 12.43
CA SER A 213 -6.64 -4.10 11.06
C SER A 213 -7.98 -4.70 10.69
N MET A 214 -8.59 -5.44 11.61
CA MET A 214 -9.91 -6.01 11.41
C MET A 214 -11.01 -4.96 11.29
N LEU A 215 -10.99 -3.96 12.17
CA LEU A 215 -11.96 -2.86 12.09
C LEU A 215 -11.85 -2.11 10.76
N MET A 216 -10.62 -1.91 10.27
CA MET A 216 -10.38 -1.25 8.99
C MET A 216 -10.90 -2.07 7.80
N VAL A 217 -10.67 -3.37 7.79
CA VAL A 217 -11.21 -4.26 6.75
C VAL A 217 -12.73 -4.30 6.82
N ALA A 218 -13.32 -4.29 8.02
CA ALA A 218 -14.77 -4.23 8.21
C ALA A 218 -15.38 -2.91 7.67
N GLU A 219 -14.71 -1.79 7.90
CA GLU A 219 -15.17 -0.50 7.34
C GLU A 219 -15.03 -0.47 5.82
N LEU A 220 -13.94 -1.01 5.27
CA LEU A 220 -13.79 -1.19 3.83
C LEU A 220 -14.92 -2.04 3.25
N ASP A 221 -15.24 -3.17 3.91
CA ASP A 221 -16.32 -4.06 3.47
C ASP A 221 -17.65 -3.33 3.37
N LYS A 222 -17.98 -2.44 4.31
CA LYS A 222 -19.21 -1.63 4.25
C LYS A 222 -19.22 -0.65 3.09
N LYS A 223 -18.06 -0.11 2.70
CA LYS A 223 -17.94 0.94 1.68
C LYS A 223 -17.81 0.40 0.27
N ILE A 224 -17.29 -0.81 0.11
CA ILE A 224 -16.97 -1.40 -1.19
C ILE A 224 -18.10 -2.33 -1.64
N LYS A 225 -18.54 -2.19 -2.89
CA LYS A 225 -19.59 -3.03 -3.47
C LYS A 225 -19.07 -4.42 -3.87
N ASN A 226 -19.99 -5.37 -4.01
CA ASN A 226 -19.66 -6.78 -4.28
C ASN A 226 -18.92 -7.05 -5.59
N SER A 227 -19.05 -6.16 -6.58
CA SER A 227 -18.34 -6.31 -7.86
C SER A 227 -16.87 -5.93 -7.79
N SER A 228 -16.45 -5.19 -6.78
CA SER A 228 -15.09 -4.70 -6.63
C SER A 228 -14.09 -5.80 -6.25
N LEU A 229 -12.80 -5.54 -6.48
CA LEU A 229 -11.73 -6.47 -6.18
C LEU A 229 -10.90 -5.98 -4.98
N PHE A 230 -10.39 -6.95 -4.23
CA PHE A 230 -9.40 -6.72 -3.17
C PHE A 230 -8.12 -7.46 -3.50
N ILE A 231 -7.00 -6.79 -3.37
CA ILE A 231 -5.67 -7.38 -3.44
C ILE A 231 -5.07 -7.25 -2.05
N ILE A 232 -4.86 -8.39 -1.40
CA ILE A 232 -4.36 -8.45 -0.02
C ILE A 232 -3.03 -9.19 -0.03
N GLY A 233 -2.00 -8.59 0.58
CA GLY A 233 -0.68 -9.22 0.68
C GLY A 233 -0.75 -10.54 1.45
N GLN A 234 0.05 -11.53 1.02
CA GLN A 234 0.11 -12.85 1.67
C GLN A 234 0.44 -12.74 3.16
N TYR A 235 1.36 -11.85 3.51
CA TYR A 235 1.75 -11.63 4.90
C TYR A 235 0.58 -11.11 5.75
N ASP A 236 -0.15 -10.09 5.26
CA ASP A 236 -1.34 -9.57 5.95
C ASP A 236 -2.40 -10.66 6.12
N ARG A 237 -2.65 -11.42 5.06
CA ARG A 237 -3.59 -12.54 5.06
C ARG A 237 -3.21 -13.61 6.08
N ASP A 238 -1.95 -14.05 6.09
CA ASP A 238 -1.49 -15.13 6.97
C ASP A 238 -1.44 -14.70 8.43
N MET A 239 -1.00 -13.48 8.69
CA MET A 239 -1.04 -12.91 10.04
C MET A 239 -2.46 -12.82 10.57
N MET A 240 -3.40 -12.34 9.77
CA MET A 240 -4.78 -12.21 10.19
C MET A 240 -5.44 -13.58 10.42
N LYS A 241 -5.13 -14.61 9.63
CA LYS A 241 -5.61 -15.98 9.83
C LYS A 241 -5.10 -16.62 11.12
N ARG A 242 -3.85 -16.32 11.53
CA ARG A 242 -3.25 -16.90 12.74
C ARG A 242 -3.92 -16.42 14.02
N PHE A 243 -4.36 -15.19 14.03
CA PHE A 243 -4.80 -14.52 15.26
C PHE A 243 -6.33 -14.59 15.50
N VAL A 244 -7.15 -14.93 14.49
CA VAL A 244 -8.61 -15.03 14.66
C VAL A 244 -9.19 -16.25 13.97
N PRO A 245 -9.49 -17.28 14.74
CA PRO A 245 -10.14 -18.49 14.21
C PRO A 245 -11.47 -18.23 13.47
N GLY A 246 -12.17 -17.13 13.76
CA GLY A 246 -13.40 -16.75 13.07
C GLY A 246 -13.21 -15.92 11.80
N LEU A 247 -11.98 -15.48 11.50
CA LEU A 247 -11.66 -14.69 10.31
C LEU A 247 -11.59 -15.49 9.02
N LYS A 248 -11.62 -16.80 9.10
CA LYS A 248 -11.76 -17.66 7.92
C LYS A 248 -12.93 -17.21 7.05
N THR A 249 -14.03 -16.79 7.67
CA THR A 249 -15.21 -16.22 6.99
C THR A 249 -15.03 -14.80 6.48
N PHE A 250 -14.13 -14.02 7.05
CA PHE A 250 -13.91 -12.63 6.67
C PHE A 250 -13.04 -12.49 5.39
N PHE A 251 -12.10 -13.41 5.21
CA PHE A 251 -11.24 -13.53 4.04
C PHE A 251 -11.67 -14.64 3.07
N ASP A 252 -12.78 -15.29 3.33
CA ASP A 252 -13.48 -16.13 2.34
C ASP A 252 -14.20 -15.25 1.29
N PHE A 253 -13.59 -14.08 0.99
CA PHE A 253 -13.75 -13.50 -0.32
C PHE A 253 -13.41 -14.57 -1.33
N HIS A 254 -14.26 -14.77 -2.28
CA HIS A 254 -13.96 -15.72 -3.34
C HIS A 254 -12.64 -15.32 -4.01
N GLU A 255 -11.60 -16.13 -3.81
CA GLU A 255 -10.30 -15.93 -4.42
C GLU A 255 -10.45 -16.18 -5.91
N VAL A 256 -10.23 -15.15 -6.71
CA VAL A 256 -10.35 -15.17 -8.16
C VAL A 256 -8.99 -15.22 -8.86
N GLY A 257 -7.93 -15.03 -8.11
CA GLY A 257 -6.53 -15.14 -8.50
C GLY A 257 -5.66 -15.13 -7.25
N LYS A 258 -4.37 -15.46 -7.35
CA LYS A 258 -3.45 -15.50 -6.20
C LYS A 258 -3.45 -14.17 -5.46
N ASN A 259 -3.95 -14.16 -4.22
CA ASN A 259 -4.12 -12.96 -3.38
C ASN A 259 -5.05 -11.87 -3.97
N ILE A 260 -5.91 -12.24 -4.93
CA ILE A 260 -6.92 -11.38 -5.52
C ILE A 260 -8.29 -11.93 -5.20
N PHE A 261 -9.12 -11.13 -4.55
CA PHE A 261 -10.40 -11.55 -4.02
C PHE A 261 -11.54 -10.70 -4.58
N SER A 262 -12.69 -11.32 -4.80
CA SER A 262 -13.95 -10.62 -5.03
C SER A 262 -14.80 -10.65 -3.78
N LYS A 263 -15.46 -9.54 -3.46
CA LYS A 263 -16.40 -9.48 -2.36
C LYS A 263 -17.65 -10.32 -2.68
N GLN A 264 -18.12 -11.12 -1.70
CA GLN A 264 -19.39 -11.85 -1.77
C GLN A 264 -20.49 -11.11 -1.00
N SER A 265 -21.74 -11.22 -1.49
CA SER A 265 -22.89 -10.42 -1.02
C SER A 265 -23.30 -10.62 0.46
N ASN A 266 -22.81 -11.65 1.15
CA ASN A 266 -23.35 -12.07 2.44
C ASN A 266 -22.49 -11.72 3.67
N LEU A 267 -21.39 -10.98 3.50
CA LEU A 267 -20.46 -10.67 4.60
C LEU A 267 -20.97 -9.60 5.58
N SER A 268 -21.86 -8.71 5.14
CA SER A 268 -22.37 -7.61 5.96
C SER A 268 -23.07 -8.08 7.24
N ASN A 269 -23.72 -9.27 7.22
CA ASN A 269 -24.41 -9.80 8.39
C ASN A 269 -23.43 -10.39 9.43
N TYR A 270 -22.31 -10.95 8.99
CA TYR A 270 -21.28 -11.51 9.88
C TYR A 270 -20.44 -10.41 10.54
N THR A 271 -20.08 -9.37 9.80
CA THR A 271 -19.32 -8.23 10.33
C THR A 271 -20.08 -7.49 11.42
N ASN A 272 -21.39 -7.28 11.25
CA ASN A 272 -22.20 -6.60 12.26
C ASN A 272 -22.33 -7.41 13.57
N SER A 273 -22.50 -8.71 13.48
CA SER A 273 -22.55 -9.60 14.64
C SER A 273 -21.22 -9.65 15.40
N TRP A 274 -20.13 -9.61 14.68
CA TRP A 274 -18.79 -9.74 15.25
C TRP A 274 -18.26 -8.41 15.81
N LEU A 275 -18.50 -7.28 15.14
CA LEU A 275 -18.25 -5.93 15.67
C LEU A 275 -19.09 -5.67 16.95
N ALA A 276 -20.32 -6.17 17.01
CA ALA A 276 -21.13 -6.10 18.22
C ALA A 276 -20.54 -6.96 19.36
N LYS A 277 -19.90 -8.09 19.07
CA LYS A 277 -19.18 -8.89 20.08
C LYS A 277 -17.90 -8.21 20.55
N LEU A 278 -17.11 -7.62 19.63
CA LEU A 278 -15.90 -6.87 20.01
C LEU A 278 -16.22 -5.64 20.85
N THR A 279 -17.22 -4.86 20.47
CA THR A 279 -17.62 -3.67 21.26
C THR A 279 -18.09 -4.03 22.67
N LYS A 280 -18.62 -5.24 22.90
CA LYS A 280 -18.92 -5.74 24.23
C LYS A 280 -17.67 -6.10 25.04
N ILE A 281 -16.65 -6.69 24.40
CA ILE A 281 -15.39 -7.06 25.06
C ILE A 281 -14.59 -5.83 25.51
N PHE A 282 -14.65 -4.73 24.74
CA PHE A 282 -13.92 -3.49 25.07
C PHE A 282 -14.69 -2.50 25.94
N LYS A 283 -15.95 -2.80 26.32
CA LYS A 283 -16.73 -2.00 27.28
C LYS A 283 -16.70 -2.59 28.71
N GLN A 284 -16.08 -3.74 28.89
CA GLN A 284 -15.72 -4.31 30.18
C GLN A 284 -14.26 -4.02 30.50
#